data_7fb60da53601e217d89fd9087229a0d5
#
_entry.id   7fb60da53601e217d89fd9087229a0d5
#
_cell.length_a   1.000
_cell.length_b   1.000
_cell.length_c   1.000
_cell.angle_alpha   90.00
_cell.angle_beta   90.00
_cell.angle_gamma   90.00
#
_symmetry.space_group_name_H-M   'P 1'
#
loop_
_entity.id
_entity.type
_entity.pdbx_description
1 polymer ?
#
loop_
_entity_poly.entity_id
_entity_poly.type
_entity_poly.pdbx_seq_one_letter_code
_entity_poly.pdbx_strand_id
1 'polypeptide(L)'
;MMQQYAFKELFKKLYKWGNNTTKGFTKSRVQHDVMVPKDLYLKTYARMKETHAQKWVKSWPERTDPTKFVFEDIAIAAWLVALWELERESTVADVDATGSDKTSRKKQTFVDLGCGNGLLTHILNEEGHKGTGVDIVSRKVWDIYGPNTELKAETLIPNETMYEDVDWIIGNHADELAPWVPIIASRSKPLTRFVVIPCCFFDLNGSRYQFAEGAPDGKYKAYQGYISRVIESCGYELQTEVLRIPSTKNIALVGMTRKRKHGSSDDTNALGERYGEGGDEEGDERVRILRRVNELVDKSGLFVARISDKEKQAFQKTKQIAKAAKEATPPPPPPPTLISTSESNNAEDVQNVQ
;
A
#
# COMPACT_ATOMS: atom_id res chain seq x y z
N MET A 1 29.14 17.64 -25.37
CA MET A 1 27.81 16.99 -25.50
C MET A 1 26.98 17.06 -24.20
N MET A 2 27.46 16.67 -23.02
CA MET A 2 26.68 16.72 -21.76
C MET A 2 26.19 18.13 -21.37
N GLN A 3 27.04 19.16 -21.50
CA GLN A 3 26.67 20.54 -21.15
C GLN A 3 25.51 21.06 -22.02
N GLN A 4 25.55 20.82 -23.34
CA GLN A 4 24.47 21.24 -24.25
C GLN A 4 23.13 20.56 -23.93
N TYR A 5 23.17 19.30 -23.53
CA TYR A 5 21.98 18.57 -23.08
C TYR A 5 21.41 19.18 -21.80
N ALA A 6 22.25 19.45 -20.80
CA ALA A 6 21.85 20.06 -19.55
C ALA A 6 21.21 21.45 -19.73
N PHE A 7 21.79 22.30 -20.61
CA PHE A 7 21.21 23.60 -20.96
C PHE A 7 19.86 23.46 -21.65
N LYS A 8 19.74 22.55 -22.62
CA LYS A 8 18.47 22.31 -23.32
C LYS A 8 17.35 21.88 -22.38
N GLU A 9 17.64 20.99 -21.44
CA GLU A 9 16.67 20.54 -20.43
C GLU A 9 16.33 21.65 -19.41
N LEU A 10 17.32 22.47 -19.03
CA LEU A 10 17.09 23.65 -18.19
C LEU A 10 16.12 24.64 -18.87
N PHE A 11 16.37 24.99 -20.14
CA PHE A 11 15.50 25.91 -20.88
C PHE A 11 14.08 25.36 -21.06
N LYS A 12 13.92 24.06 -21.33
CA LYS A 12 12.60 23.42 -21.37
C LYS A 12 11.85 23.55 -20.05
N LYS A 13 12.54 23.35 -18.94
CA LYS A 13 11.95 23.50 -17.59
C LYS A 13 11.57 24.94 -17.29
N LEU A 14 12.46 25.89 -17.58
CA LEU A 14 12.20 27.32 -17.41
C LEU A 14 11.00 27.80 -18.24
N TYR A 15 10.94 27.39 -19.51
CA TYR A 15 9.79 27.68 -20.38
C TYR A 15 8.48 27.10 -19.83
N LYS A 16 8.50 25.84 -19.39
CA LYS A 16 7.33 25.21 -18.75
C LYS A 16 6.91 25.94 -17.48
N TRP A 17 7.86 26.36 -16.64
CA TRP A 17 7.54 27.10 -15.42
C TRP A 17 6.99 28.50 -15.73
N GLY A 18 7.58 29.22 -16.68
CA GLY A 18 7.09 30.52 -17.13
C GLY A 18 5.63 30.41 -17.65
N ASN A 19 5.36 29.46 -18.53
CA ASN A 19 4.00 29.21 -19.04
C ASN A 19 3.00 28.83 -17.95
N ASN A 20 3.41 28.05 -16.96
CA ASN A 20 2.54 27.68 -15.85
C ASN A 20 2.21 28.91 -14.98
N THR A 21 3.20 29.74 -14.72
CA THR A 21 3.02 31.00 -13.94
C THR A 21 2.09 31.96 -14.65
N THR A 22 2.23 32.14 -15.97
CA THR A 22 1.33 33.00 -16.78
C THR A 22 -0.11 32.47 -16.84
N LYS A 23 -0.29 31.15 -16.69
CA LYS A 23 -1.61 30.49 -16.56
C LYS A 23 -2.19 30.52 -15.14
N GLY A 24 -1.62 31.29 -14.24
CA GLY A 24 -2.11 31.43 -12.85
C GLY A 24 -1.69 30.29 -11.91
N PHE A 25 -0.70 29.46 -12.30
CA PHE A 25 -0.18 28.46 -11.38
C PHE A 25 0.55 29.13 -10.22
N THR A 26 -0.03 29.04 -9.04
CA THR A 26 0.62 29.41 -7.79
C THR A 26 1.11 28.15 -7.09
N LYS A 27 2.41 28.13 -6.72
CA LYS A 27 2.97 27.03 -5.94
C LYS A 27 2.31 27.07 -4.55
N SER A 28 1.46 26.09 -4.26
CA SER A 28 0.96 25.91 -2.90
C SER A 28 2.16 25.65 -1.98
N ARG A 29 2.26 26.38 -0.86
CA ARG A 29 3.28 26.07 0.16
C ARG A 29 2.99 24.68 0.69
N VAL A 30 3.97 23.80 0.55
CA VAL A 30 3.94 22.48 1.18
C VAL A 30 4.07 22.70 2.69
N GLN A 31 3.07 22.30 3.45
CA GLN A 31 3.14 22.33 4.91
C GLN A 31 3.79 21.04 5.39
N HIS A 32 4.99 21.15 5.90
CA HIS A 32 5.64 20.15 6.74
C HIS A 32 5.30 20.41 8.20
N ASP A 33 5.55 19.43 9.03
CA ASP A 33 5.49 19.56 10.50
C ASP A 33 4.07 19.87 11.01
N VAL A 34 3.05 19.32 10.36
CA VAL A 34 1.63 19.50 10.73
C VAL A 34 1.27 18.59 11.91
N MET A 35 1.67 17.30 11.83
CA MET A 35 1.34 16.30 12.85
C MET A 35 2.47 16.12 13.86
N VAL A 36 3.71 16.25 13.42
CA VAL A 36 4.90 16.07 14.25
C VAL A 36 5.73 17.35 14.23
N PRO A 37 5.98 17.99 15.39
CA PRO A 37 6.84 19.17 15.47
C PRO A 37 8.23 18.90 14.91
N LYS A 38 8.76 19.87 14.16
CA LYS A 38 10.05 19.77 13.48
C LYS A 38 11.19 19.35 14.38
N ASP A 39 11.28 19.95 15.57
CA ASP A 39 12.41 19.72 16.48
C ASP A 39 12.38 18.30 17.05
N LEU A 40 11.20 17.78 17.38
CA LEU A 40 11.02 16.40 17.81
C LEU A 40 11.42 15.43 16.70
N TYR A 41 10.92 15.67 15.47
CA TYR A 41 11.29 14.85 14.33
C TYR A 41 12.80 14.84 14.09
N LEU A 42 13.45 16.02 14.05
CA LEU A 42 14.88 16.11 13.77
C LEU A 42 15.73 15.45 14.85
N LYS A 43 15.37 15.59 16.11
CA LYS A 43 16.04 14.90 17.23
C LYS A 43 15.93 13.38 17.08
N THR A 44 14.72 12.87 16.82
CA THR A 44 14.47 11.43 16.66
C THR A 44 15.20 10.89 15.43
N TYR A 45 15.14 11.60 14.30
CA TYR A 45 15.85 11.21 13.07
C TYR A 45 17.36 11.18 13.24
N ALA A 46 17.96 12.17 13.90
CA ALA A 46 19.41 12.22 14.14
C ALA A 46 19.86 10.99 14.95
N ARG A 47 19.16 10.68 16.03
CA ARG A 47 19.42 9.50 16.86
C ARG A 47 19.30 8.19 16.07
N MET A 48 18.21 8.00 15.35
CA MET A 48 18.00 6.77 14.56
C MET A 48 19.00 6.64 13.42
N LYS A 49 19.36 7.75 12.77
CA LYS A 49 20.39 7.76 11.73
C LYS A 49 21.74 7.31 12.27
N GLU A 50 22.14 7.78 13.45
CA GLU A 50 23.37 7.36 14.11
C GLU A 50 23.35 5.86 14.43
N THR A 51 22.22 5.37 14.95
CA THR A 51 22.07 3.96 15.35
C THR A 51 22.05 3.00 14.18
N HIS A 52 21.32 3.32 13.10
CA HIS A 52 20.95 2.37 12.07
C HIS A 52 21.67 2.57 10.73
N ALA A 53 21.95 3.83 10.31
CA ALA A 53 22.33 4.11 8.93
C ALA A 53 23.62 3.38 8.50
N GLN A 54 24.70 3.51 9.27
CA GLN A 54 25.98 2.93 8.88
C GLN A 54 25.94 1.40 8.84
N LYS A 55 25.26 0.78 9.82
CA LYS A 55 25.09 -0.67 9.89
C LYS A 55 24.41 -1.18 8.63
N TRP A 56 23.23 -0.64 8.30
CA TRP A 56 22.41 -1.16 7.22
C TRP A 56 22.92 -0.79 5.82
N VAL A 57 23.52 0.37 5.63
CA VAL A 57 24.18 0.72 4.36
C VAL A 57 25.36 -0.23 4.05
N LYS A 58 26.15 -0.63 5.07
CA LYS A 58 27.29 -1.53 4.87
C LYS A 58 26.90 -3.00 4.68
N SER A 59 25.85 -3.46 5.37
CA SER A 59 25.45 -4.86 5.38
C SER A 59 24.33 -5.19 4.38
N TRP A 60 23.97 -4.25 3.49
CA TRP A 60 22.85 -4.40 2.57
C TRP A 60 23.07 -5.50 1.53
N PRO A 61 22.33 -6.63 1.57
CA PRO A 61 22.56 -7.76 0.67
C PRO A 61 21.74 -7.68 -0.62
N GLU A 62 20.87 -6.66 -0.76
CA GLU A 62 20.00 -6.51 -1.91
C GLU A 62 20.71 -5.79 -3.06
N ARG A 63 20.15 -5.93 -4.28
CA ARG A 63 20.65 -5.23 -5.49
C ARG A 63 20.25 -3.75 -5.55
N THR A 64 19.37 -3.33 -4.67
CA THR A 64 18.89 -1.94 -4.60
C THR A 64 19.91 -1.03 -3.94
N ASP A 65 19.86 0.28 -4.24
CA ASP A 65 20.73 1.27 -3.61
C ASP A 65 20.43 1.41 -2.12
N PRO A 66 21.34 0.95 -1.23
CA PRO A 66 21.13 1.03 0.20
C PRO A 66 21.00 2.46 0.70
N THR A 67 21.73 3.41 0.10
CA THR A 67 21.72 4.80 0.54
C THR A 67 20.30 5.39 0.44
N LYS A 68 19.61 5.08 -0.65
CA LYS A 68 18.24 5.56 -0.84
C LYS A 68 17.27 4.92 0.15
N PHE A 69 17.23 3.58 0.20
CA PHE A 69 16.22 2.86 0.98
C PHE A 69 16.43 2.99 2.49
N VAL A 70 17.68 2.86 2.96
CA VAL A 70 17.99 2.95 4.39
C VAL A 70 17.62 4.33 4.96
N PHE A 71 17.97 5.42 4.27
CA PHE A 71 17.65 6.75 4.77
C PHE A 71 16.15 7.08 4.66
N GLU A 72 15.44 6.53 3.69
CA GLU A 72 14.00 6.70 3.56
C GLU A 72 13.27 6.00 4.71
N ASP A 73 13.59 4.73 4.98
CA ASP A 73 12.97 3.95 6.06
C ASP A 73 13.30 4.53 7.45
N ILE A 74 14.54 4.99 7.69
CA ILE A 74 14.90 5.69 8.93
C ILE A 74 14.08 6.99 9.10
N ALA A 75 13.86 7.74 8.03
CA ALA A 75 13.10 8.98 8.11
C ALA A 75 11.61 8.74 8.40
N ILE A 76 11.03 7.70 7.80
CA ILE A 76 9.63 7.29 8.06
C ILE A 76 9.49 6.75 9.50
N ALA A 77 10.43 5.89 9.94
CA ALA A 77 10.45 5.36 11.30
C ALA A 77 10.55 6.48 12.33
N ALA A 78 11.44 7.46 12.11
CA ALA A 78 11.61 8.59 13.00
C ALA A 78 10.33 9.44 13.13
N TRP A 79 9.63 9.63 12.02
CA TRP A 79 8.36 10.35 12.02
C TRP A 79 7.27 9.55 12.76
N LEU A 80 7.15 8.24 12.52
CA LEU A 80 6.18 7.38 13.21
C LEU A 80 6.44 7.33 14.72
N VAL A 81 7.68 7.12 15.15
CA VAL A 81 8.02 7.06 16.58
C VAL A 81 7.74 8.39 17.27
N ALA A 82 8.06 9.52 16.63
CA ALA A 82 7.74 10.84 17.15
C ALA A 82 6.21 11.08 17.24
N LEU A 83 5.44 10.67 16.22
CA LEU A 83 3.98 10.74 16.23
C LEU A 83 3.41 9.88 17.39
N TRP A 84 3.90 8.68 17.55
CA TRP A 84 3.46 7.77 18.61
C TRP A 84 3.87 8.22 20.01
N GLU A 85 4.97 8.96 20.14
CA GLU A 85 5.37 9.62 21.39
C GLU A 85 4.35 10.69 21.79
N LEU A 86 4.00 11.59 20.86
CA LEU A 86 2.98 12.61 21.06
C LEU A 86 1.60 12.01 21.40
N GLU A 87 1.24 10.93 20.73
CA GLU A 87 -0.01 10.22 21.00
C GLU A 87 -0.05 9.67 22.45
N ARG A 88 1.04 9.08 22.91
CA ARG A 88 1.15 8.62 24.31
C ARG A 88 1.12 9.77 25.31
N GLU A 89 1.73 10.89 24.98
CA GLU A 89 1.73 12.08 25.83
C GLU A 89 0.33 12.70 25.96
N SER A 90 -0.43 12.81 24.84
CA SER A 90 -1.78 13.36 24.86
C SER A 90 -2.75 12.52 25.71
N THR A 91 -2.64 11.19 25.62
CA THR A 91 -3.47 10.27 26.41
C THR A 91 -3.27 10.43 27.94
N VAL A 92 -2.16 11.03 28.38
CA VAL A 92 -1.84 11.26 29.79
C VAL A 92 -2.38 12.57 30.31
N ALA A 93 -2.41 13.61 29.48
CA ALA A 93 -3.01 14.86 29.87
C ALA A 93 -4.48 14.67 30.27
N ASP A 94 -5.16 13.70 29.66
CA ASP A 94 -6.56 13.35 29.96
C ASP A 94 -6.72 12.49 31.24
N VAL A 95 -5.67 11.80 31.73
CA VAL A 95 -5.73 10.83 32.85
C VAL A 95 -5.16 11.42 34.15
N ASP A 96 -4.29 12.43 34.11
CA ASP A 96 -3.68 13.04 35.31
C ASP A 96 -4.70 13.71 36.28
N ALA A 97 -5.97 13.83 35.89
CA ALA A 97 -7.04 14.24 36.77
C ALA A 97 -7.47 13.15 37.80
N THR A 98 -7.04 11.88 37.62
CA THR A 98 -7.49 10.75 38.43
C THR A 98 -6.38 10.05 39.25
N GLY A 99 -5.13 10.58 39.25
CA GLY A 99 -4.10 10.18 40.20
C GLY A 99 -3.54 8.75 40.04
N SER A 100 -3.61 8.12 38.87
CA SER A 100 -3.04 6.79 38.68
C SER A 100 -1.62 6.82 38.12
N ASP A 101 -0.81 5.92 38.66
CA ASP A 101 0.61 5.66 38.53
C ASP A 101 1.21 5.86 37.10
N LYS A 102 2.34 6.56 37.04
CA LYS A 102 3.16 6.81 35.81
C LYS A 102 3.82 5.54 35.25
N THR A 103 3.24 4.36 35.44
CA THR A 103 3.81 3.09 34.98
C THR A 103 3.79 2.99 33.46
N SER A 104 5.00 2.92 32.92
CA SER A 104 5.39 2.38 31.60
C SER A 104 4.26 2.25 30.57
N ARG A 105 3.98 3.34 29.85
CA ARG A 105 2.97 3.36 28.78
C ARG A 105 3.33 2.35 27.71
N LYS A 106 2.43 1.41 27.47
CA LYS A 106 2.55 0.41 26.44
C LYS A 106 2.83 1.10 25.08
N LYS A 107 3.93 0.73 24.44
CA LYS A 107 4.22 1.18 23.08
C LYS A 107 3.18 0.63 22.12
N GLN A 108 2.90 1.39 21.05
CA GLN A 108 1.96 1.00 20.01
C GLN A 108 2.38 -0.31 19.35
N THR A 109 1.38 -1.12 19.02
CA THR A 109 1.53 -2.30 18.16
C THR A 109 1.22 -1.94 16.73
N PHE A 110 1.87 -2.61 15.76
CA PHE A 110 1.66 -2.29 14.35
C PHE A 110 1.73 -3.51 13.42
N VAL A 111 1.17 -3.34 12.22
CA VAL A 111 1.43 -4.20 11.07
C VAL A 111 1.85 -3.33 9.88
N ASP A 112 2.89 -3.75 9.17
CA ASP A 112 3.43 -3.08 7.97
C ASP A 112 3.08 -3.93 6.75
N LEU A 113 2.09 -3.44 5.96
CA LEU A 113 1.55 -4.14 4.79
C LEU A 113 2.35 -3.81 3.54
N GLY A 114 2.89 -4.83 2.89
CA GLY A 114 3.82 -4.67 1.78
C GLY A 114 5.17 -4.16 2.26
N CYS A 115 5.70 -4.71 3.35
CA CYS A 115 6.90 -4.23 4.05
C CYS A 115 8.19 -4.29 3.22
N GLY A 116 8.18 -4.93 2.06
CA GLY A 116 9.30 -4.98 1.12
C GLY A 116 10.58 -5.52 1.73
N ASN A 117 11.60 -4.65 1.89
CA ASN A 117 12.86 -5.02 2.52
C ASN A 117 12.73 -5.27 4.04
N GLY A 118 11.64 -4.85 4.68
CA GLY A 118 11.35 -5.03 6.11
C GLY A 118 12.18 -4.12 7.05
N LEU A 119 12.96 -3.17 6.52
CA LEU A 119 13.81 -2.32 7.35
C LEU A 119 13.00 -1.38 8.24
N LEU A 120 11.91 -0.83 7.72
CA LEU A 120 10.98 -0.02 8.52
C LEU A 120 10.45 -0.82 9.71
N THR A 121 9.94 -2.02 9.47
CA THR A 121 9.47 -2.94 10.51
C THR A 121 10.58 -3.24 11.53
N HIS A 122 11.79 -3.57 11.04
CA HIS A 122 12.94 -3.84 11.89
C HIS A 122 13.29 -2.67 12.81
N ILE A 123 13.40 -1.46 12.28
CA ILE A 123 13.72 -0.26 13.07
C ILE A 123 12.65 -0.01 14.14
N LEU A 124 11.37 -0.12 13.79
CA LEU A 124 10.28 0.05 14.74
C LEU A 124 10.29 -1.01 15.86
N ASN A 125 10.66 -2.27 15.54
CA ASN A 125 10.84 -3.31 16.54
C ASN A 125 12.04 -3.02 17.46
N GLU A 126 13.19 -2.58 16.92
CA GLU A 126 14.36 -2.17 17.71
C GLU A 126 14.05 -0.96 18.61
N GLU A 127 13.17 -0.07 18.20
CA GLU A 127 12.64 1.03 19.02
C GLU A 127 11.64 0.53 20.08
N GLY A 128 11.38 -0.78 20.14
CA GLY A 128 10.55 -1.46 21.14
C GLY A 128 9.05 -1.43 20.86
N HIS A 129 8.62 -1.06 19.67
CA HIS A 129 7.25 -1.23 19.20
C HIS A 129 7.07 -2.67 18.69
N LYS A 130 6.03 -3.37 19.16
CA LYS A 130 5.74 -4.73 18.71
C LYS A 130 4.95 -4.68 17.41
N GLY A 131 5.46 -5.33 16.38
CA GLY A 131 4.75 -5.37 15.11
C GLY A 131 5.35 -6.36 14.13
N THR A 132 4.58 -6.65 13.09
CA THR A 132 4.89 -7.63 12.05
C THR A 132 4.89 -6.94 10.69
N GLY A 133 5.91 -7.21 9.88
CA GLY A 133 5.92 -6.85 8.46
C GLY A 133 5.43 -8.01 7.61
N VAL A 134 4.57 -7.72 6.64
CA VAL A 134 4.02 -8.73 5.72
C VAL A 134 4.31 -8.32 4.28
N ASP A 135 4.89 -9.22 3.50
CA ASP A 135 5.10 -9.04 2.06
C ASP A 135 4.89 -10.37 1.33
N ILE A 136 4.58 -10.31 0.04
CA ILE A 136 4.37 -11.52 -0.78
C ILE A 136 5.64 -12.36 -0.93
N VAL A 137 6.83 -11.74 -0.79
CA VAL A 137 8.13 -12.40 -0.99
C VAL A 137 9.13 -11.96 0.06
N SER A 138 9.75 -12.94 0.74
CA SER A 138 10.90 -12.67 1.61
C SER A 138 12.07 -12.06 0.83
N ARG A 139 12.83 -11.21 1.48
CA ARG A 139 14.05 -10.60 0.95
C ARG A 139 15.28 -11.16 1.67
N LYS A 140 16.44 -11.13 1.03
CA LYS A 140 17.69 -11.60 1.64
C LYS A 140 18.05 -10.87 2.92
N VAL A 141 17.72 -9.59 2.99
CA VAL A 141 17.99 -8.77 4.15
C VAL A 141 17.20 -9.21 5.39
N TRP A 142 16.07 -9.92 5.23
CA TRP A 142 15.29 -10.45 6.35
C TRP A 142 16.09 -11.41 7.23
N ASP A 143 16.97 -12.21 6.61
CA ASP A 143 17.79 -13.22 7.30
C ASP A 143 18.80 -12.60 8.28
N ILE A 144 19.09 -11.29 8.16
CA ILE A 144 20.09 -10.59 8.97
C ILE A 144 19.52 -9.63 10.01
N TYR A 145 18.19 -9.47 10.10
CA TYR A 145 17.59 -8.58 11.09
C TYR A 145 17.60 -9.12 12.53
N GLY A 146 17.71 -10.41 12.71
CA GLY A 146 17.72 -11.04 14.02
C GLY A 146 16.32 -11.37 14.58
N PRO A 147 16.27 -11.99 15.77
CA PRO A 147 15.08 -12.65 16.28
C PRO A 147 13.97 -11.70 16.77
N ASN A 148 14.29 -10.43 16.98
CA ASN A 148 13.31 -9.44 17.46
C ASN A 148 12.44 -8.86 16.33
N THR A 149 12.75 -9.17 15.07
CA THR A 149 12.03 -8.65 13.90
C THR A 149 11.11 -9.72 13.35
N GLU A 150 9.83 -9.46 13.37
CA GLU A 150 8.82 -10.38 12.85
C GLU A 150 8.44 -9.99 11.42
N LEU A 151 8.79 -10.85 10.45
CA LEU A 151 8.48 -10.68 9.04
C LEU A 151 7.85 -11.95 8.49
N LYS A 152 6.78 -11.80 7.71
CA LYS A 152 6.02 -12.91 7.13
C LYS A 152 5.94 -12.78 5.61
N ALA A 153 6.32 -13.85 4.92
CA ALA A 153 6.16 -13.95 3.47
C ALA A 153 4.83 -14.64 3.18
N GLU A 154 3.77 -13.84 2.94
CA GLU A 154 2.44 -14.34 2.64
C GLU A 154 1.67 -13.42 1.69
N THR A 155 0.76 -14.00 0.92
CA THR A 155 -0.16 -13.25 0.08
C THR A 155 -1.38 -12.85 0.89
N LEU A 156 -1.62 -11.55 1.03
CA LEU A 156 -2.80 -11.03 1.69
C LEU A 156 -4.01 -11.01 0.75
N ILE A 157 -5.15 -11.46 1.25
CA ILE A 157 -6.46 -11.25 0.64
C ILE A 157 -7.11 -10.09 1.40
N PRO A 158 -7.00 -8.84 0.91
CA PRO A 158 -7.32 -7.67 1.72
C PRO A 158 -8.79 -7.59 2.10
N ASN A 159 -9.68 -8.24 1.34
CA ASN A 159 -11.11 -8.30 1.67
C ASN A 159 -11.39 -9.17 2.92
N GLU A 160 -10.52 -10.11 3.23
CA GLU A 160 -10.65 -11.04 4.37
C GLU A 160 -9.74 -10.66 5.54
N THR A 161 -8.81 -9.72 5.30
CA THR A 161 -7.78 -9.32 6.27
C THR A 161 -8.35 -8.35 7.31
N MET A 162 -8.16 -8.66 8.57
CA MET A 162 -8.40 -7.76 9.72
C MET A 162 -7.41 -8.08 10.85
N TYR A 163 -7.22 -7.13 11.77
CA TYR A 163 -6.30 -7.25 12.90
C TYR A 163 -6.98 -6.82 14.20
N GLU A 164 -7.09 -7.74 15.16
CA GLU A 164 -7.80 -7.47 16.44
C GLU A 164 -6.91 -6.75 17.47
N ASP A 165 -5.59 -7.01 17.47
CA ASP A 165 -4.66 -6.55 18.49
C ASP A 165 -3.62 -5.54 17.98
N VAL A 166 -3.94 -4.82 16.91
CA VAL A 166 -3.03 -3.88 16.27
C VAL A 166 -3.52 -2.45 16.47
N ASP A 167 -2.63 -1.56 16.94
CA ASP A 167 -2.92 -0.15 17.11
C ASP A 167 -2.80 0.62 15.79
N TRP A 168 -1.81 0.26 14.96
CA TRP A 168 -1.51 0.94 13.71
C TRP A 168 -1.33 -0.01 12.52
N ILE A 169 -1.89 0.36 11.38
CA ILE A 169 -1.63 -0.28 10.09
C ILE A 169 -0.83 0.68 9.23
N ILE A 170 0.35 0.22 8.79
CA ILE A 170 1.27 0.99 7.95
C ILE A 170 1.19 0.46 6.52
N GLY A 171 1.07 1.35 5.56
CA GLY A 171 1.14 1.05 4.13
C GLY A 171 2.20 1.94 3.48
N ASN A 172 3.49 1.62 3.72
CA ASN A 172 4.60 2.23 3.02
C ASN A 172 5.02 1.32 1.86
N HIS A 173 5.01 1.83 0.63
CA HIS A 173 5.26 1.00 -0.58
C HIS A 173 4.29 -0.19 -0.76
N ALA A 174 3.09 -0.08 -0.21
CA ALA A 174 2.08 -1.14 -0.17
C ALA A 174 1.47 -1.50 -1.55
N ASP A 175 1.91 -0.84 -2.63
CA ASP A 175 1.47 -1.06 -4.02
C ASP A 175 -0.06 -1.19 -4.13
N GLU A 176 -0.58 -2.36 -4.53
CA GLU A 176 -2.03 -2.62 -4.67
C GLU A 176 -2.79 -2.66 -3.34
N LEU A 177 -2.09 -2.80 -2.22
CA LEU A 177 -2.70 -2.75 -0.89
C LEU A 177 -2.93 -1.32 -0.38
N ALA A 178 -2.32 -0.30 -1.02
CA ALA A 178 -2.44 1.09 -0.56
C ALA A 178 -3.90 1.57 -0.36
N PRO A 179 -4.85 1.35 -1.29
CA PRO A 179 -6.24 1.74 -1.07
C PRO A 179 -6.98 0.87 -0.04
N TRP A 180 -6.45 -0.32 0.28
CA TRP A 180 -7.01 -1.23 1.26
C TRP A 180 -6.62 -0.92 2.70
N VAL A 181 -5.52 -0.21 2.93
CA VAL A 181 -5.04 0.13 4.28
C VAL A 181 -6.14 0.75 5.14
N PRO A 182 -6.87 1.81 4.72
CA PRO A 182 -7.96 2.37 5.51
C PRO A 182 -9.16 1.42 5.68
N ILE A 183 -9.42 0.55 4.70
CA ILE A 183 -10.50 -0.44 4.75
C ILE A 183 -10.19 -1.50 5.80
N ILE A 184 -8.99 -2.09 5.76
CA ILE A 184 -8.52 -3.07 6.75
C ILE A 184 -8.56 -2.45 8.14
N ALA A 185 -8.07 -1.21 8.30
CA ALA A 185 -8.13 -0.50 9.58
C ALA A 185 -9.57 -0.30 10.07
N SER A 186 -10.52 0.01 9.18
CA SER A 186 -11.92 0.20 9.55
C SER A 186 -12.62 -1.07 9.99
N ARG A 187 -12.21 -2.21 9.44
CA ARG A 187 -12.73 -3.55 9.77
C ARG A 187 -12.07 -4.16 11.00
N SER A 188 -10.87 -3.72 11.34
CA SER A 188 -10.11 -4.12 12.51
C SER A 188 -10.77 -3.59 13.81
N LYS A 189 -10.06 -3.53 14.93
CA LYS A 189 -10.65 -2.96 16.16
C LYS A 189 -11.10 -1.49 15.98
N PRO A 190 -12.05 -0.98 16.76
CA PRO A 190 -12.65 0.35 16.56
C PRO A 190 -11.67 1.51 16.51
N LEU A 191 -10.58 1.42 17.25
CA LEU A 191 -9.56 2.47 17.37
C LEU A 191 -8.27 2.18 16.57
N THR A 192 -8.29 1.21 15.66
CA THR A 192 -7.12 0.98 14.79
C THR A 192 -6.90 2.21 13.91
N ARG A 193 -5.68 2.73 13.96
CA ARG A 193 -5.20 3.87 13.18
C ARG A 193 -4.42 3.37 11.98
N PHE A 194 -4.17 4.25 11.03
CA PHE A 194 -3.33 3.88 9.89
C PHE A 194 -2.56 5.05 9.35
N VAL A 195 -1.50 4.73 8.61
CA VAL A 195 -0.82 5.62 7.70
C VAL A 195 -0.64 4.93 6.36
N VAL A 196 -0.90 5.65 5.28
CA VAL A 196 -0.57 5.20 3.92
C VAL A 196 0.26 6.27 3.20
N ILE A 197 1.38 5.83 2.60
CA ILE A 197 2.28 6.67 1.80
C ILE A 197 2.19 6.15 0.36
N PRO A 198 1.25 6.64 -0.44
CA PRO A 198 0.95 6.07 -1.74
C PRO A 198 2.07 6.39 -2.74
N CYS A 199 2.76 5.38 -3.22
CA CYS A 199 3.81 5.52 -4.23
C CYS A 199 3.39 5.02 -5.62
N CYS A 200 2.52 4.04 -5.70
CA CYS A 200 1.97 3.43 -6.91
C CYS A 200 0.46 3.63 -6.99
N PHE A 201 -0.07 3.64 -8.22
CA PHE A 201 -1.48 4.00 -8.46
C PHE A 201 -2.27 2.75 -8.80
N PHE A 202 -2.89 2.13 -7.80
CA PHE A 202 -3.72 0.96 -7.94
C PHE A 202 -5.14 1.24 -7.45
N ASP A 203 -6.11 0.54 -8.04
CA ASP A 203 -7.49 0.53 -7.60
C ASP A 203 -7.73 -0.63 -6.61
N LEU A 204 -8.90 -0.65 -5.98
CA LEU A 204 -9.30 -1.68 -5.02
C LEU A 204 -9.32 -3.09 -5.62
N ASN A 205 -9.55 -3.24 -6.92
CA ASN A 205 -9.50 -4.55 -7.59
C ASN A 205 -8.07 -5.02 -7.91
N GLY A 206 -7.03 -4.28 -7.50
CA GLY A 206 -5.63 -4.60 -7.77
C GLY A 206 -5.15 -4.19 -9.17
N SER A 207 -6.00 -3.63 -10.02
CA SER A 207 -5.59 -3.09 -11.32
C SER A 207 -4.97 -1.69 -11.19
N ARG A 208 -4.35 -1.20 -12.28
CA ARG A 208 -3.88 0.19 -12.32
C ARG A 208 -5.04 1.17 -12.29
N TYR A 209 -4.96 2.15 -11.39
CA TYR A 209 -5.98 3.20 -11.27
C TYR A 209 -6.12 3.98 -12.57
N GLN A 210 -7.35 4.10 -13.05
CA GLN A 210 -7.67 4.84 -14.27
C GLN A 210 -7.93 6.31 -13.92
N PHE A 211 -7.12 7.18 -14.49
CA PHE A 211 -7.26 8.62 -14.29
C PHE A 211 -8.29 9.18 -15.29
N ALA A 212 -9.15 10.08 -14.80
CA ALA A 212 -9.95 10.90 -15.72
C ALA A 212 -9.04 11.70 -16.66
N GLU A 213 -9.53 11.97 -17.87
CA GLU A 213 -8.78 12.76 -18.85
C GLU A 213 -8.35 14.10 -18.25
N GLY A 214 -7.08 14.42 -18.46
CA GLY A 214 -6.54 15.74 -18.14
C GLY A 214 -6.18 15.98 -16.68
N ALA A 215 -6.13 14.95 -15.78
CA ALA A 215 -5.75 15.15 -14.36
C ALA A 215 -4.95 16.48 -14.17
N PRO A 216 -5.61 17.64 -14.02
CA PRO A 216 -5.00 18.97 -14.21
C PRO A 216 -3.91 19.23 -13.16
N ASP A 217 -4.10 18.70 -11.97
CA ASP A 217 -3.17 18.81 -10.84
C ASP A 217 -2.11 17.70 -10.81
N GLY A 218 -2.09 16.85 -11.83
CA GLY A 218 -1.18 15.72 -11.96
C GLY A 218 -1.68 14.43 -11.28
N LYS A 219 -1.18 13.31 -11.81
CA LYS A 219 -1.62 11.96 -11.40
C LYS A 219 -1.45 11.68 -9.91
N TYR A 220 -0.38 12.17 -9.29
CA TYR A 220 -0.12 11.92 -7.87
C TYR A 220 -1.18 12.59 -6.98
N LYS A 221 -1.52 13.85 -7.24
CA LYS A 221 -2.55 14.56 -6.48
C LYS A 221 -3.95 13.97 -6.73
N ALA A 222 -4.26 13.59 -7.97
CA ALA A 222 -5.51 12.93 -8.30
C ALA A 222 -5.67 11.58 -7.58
N TYR A 223 -4.58 10.82 -7.45
CA TYR A 223 -4.58 9.56 -6.71
C TYR A 223 -4.73 9.77 -5.19
N GLN A 224 -4.08 10.79 -4.63
CA GLN A 224 -4.32 11.17 -3.23
C GLN A 224 -5.79 11.47 -3.00
N GLY A 225 -6.45 12.21 -3.88
CA GLY A 225 -7.89 12.47 -3.82
C GLY A 225 -8.74 11.20 -3.89
N TYR A 226 -8.30 10.18 -4.64
CA TYR A 226 -8.95 8.87 -4.65
C TYR A 226 -8.82 8.18 -3.29
N ILE A 227 -7.61 8.06 -2.74
CA ILE A 227 -7.39 7.45 -1.42
C ILE A 227 -8.13 8.24 -0.33
N SER A 228 -8.16 9.58 -0.40
CA SER A 228 -8.91 10.41 0.55
C SER A 228 -10.40 10.05 0.59
N ARG A 229 -11.03 9.83 -0.56
CA ARG A 229 -12.44 9.37 -0.61
C ARG A 229 -12.63 7.99 0.00
N VAL A 230 -11.67 7.06 -0.19
CA VAL A 230 -11.70 5.75 0.47
C VAL A 230 -11.62 5.93 2.00
N ILE A 231 -10.69 6.76 2.48
CA ILE A 231 -10.52 7.07 3.91
C ILE A 231 -11.81 7.65 4.51
N GLU A 232 -12.43 8.59 3.82
CA GLU A 232 -13.70 9.20 4.25
C GLU A 232 -14.86 8.19 4.29
N SER A 233 -14.91 7.29 3.31
CA SER A 233 -15.90 6.20 3.29
C SER A 233 -15.72 5.26 4.48
N CYS A 234 -14.48 5.07 4.94
CA CYS A 234 -14.12 4.31 6.13
C CYS A 234 -14.43 5.06 7.46
N GLY A 235 -14.97 6.27 7.39
CA GLY A 235 -15.37 7.05 8.56
C GLY A 235 -14.22 7.73 9.29
N TYR A 236 -13.02 7.78 8.73
CA TYR A 236 -11.88 8.48 9.33
C TYR A 236 -11.87 9.98 8.98
N GLU A 237 -11.38 10.76 9.92
CA GLU A 237 -10.93 12.11 9.66
C GLU A 237 -9.53 12.05 9.03
N LEU A 238 -9.42 12.55 7.79
CA LEU A 238 -8.15 12.54 7.09
C LEU A 238 -7.22 13.63 7.64
N GLN A 239 -6.04 13.21 8.05
CA GLN A 239 -4.89 14.08 8.32
C GLN A 239 -3.81 13.85 7.25
N THR A 240 -3.05 14.89 6.93
CA THR A 240 -2.03 14.83 5.87
C THR A 240 -0.74 15.45 6.35
N GLU A 241 0.36 14.74 6.16
CA GLU A 241 1.71 15.22 6.46
C GLU A 241 2.60 15.10 5.22
N VAL A 242 3.49 16.06 5.02
CA VAL A 242 4.55 16.00 4.01
C VAL A 242 5.84 15.55 4.66
N LEU A 243 6.17 14.30 4.45
CA LEU A 243 7.34 13.67 5.05
C LEU A 243 8.66 14.24 4.48
N ARG A 244 9.69 14.30 5.33
CA ARG A 244 11.05 14.73 4.97
C ARG A 244 11.87 13.54 4.49
N ILE A 245 11.41 12.90 3.42
CA ILE A 245 12.07 11.74 2.79
C ILE A 245 12.63 12.10 1.41
N PRO A 246 13.62 11.34 0.88
CA PRO A 246 14.20 11.59 -0.43
C PRO A 246 13.22 11.46 -1.61
N SER A 247 12.13 10.74 -1.41
CA SER A 247 11.10 10.51 -2.43
C SER A 247 10.31 11.77 -2.76
N THR A 248 9.92 11.95 -4.02
CA THR A 248 8.96 12.98 -4.44
C THR A 248 7.51 12.58 -4.12
N LYS A 249 7.27 11.33 -3.78
CA LYS A 249 5.98 10.80 -3.33
C LYS A 249 6.02 10.66 -1.81
N ASN A 250 5.99 11.79 -1.14
CA ASN A 250 6.27 11.93 0.29
C ASN A 250 5.07 12.39 1.11
N ILE A 251 3.86 12.21 0.59
CA ILE A 251 2.63 12.55 1.31
C ILE A 251 2.17 11.33 2.11
N ALA A 252 2.08 11.49 3.43
CA ALA A 252 1.42 10.54 4.31
C ALA A 252 -0.05 10.95 4.48
N LEU A 253 -0.96 10.02 4.24
CA LEU A 253 -2.39 10.12 4.51
C LEU A 253 -2.68 9.30 5.76
N VAL A 254 -3.21 9.92 6.79
CA VAL A 254 -3.30 9.35 8.14
C VAL A 254 -4.73 9.39 8.63
N GLY A 255 -5.19 8.29 9.22
CA GLY A 255 -6.45 8.21 9.92
C GLY A 255 -6.23 7.82 11.39
N MET A 256 -6.37 8.78 12.29
CA MET A 256 -6.23 8.58 13.74
C MET A 256 -7.58 8.61 14.45
N THR A 257 -8.47 9.46 14.00
CA THR A 257 -9.77 9.71 14.62
C THR A 257 -10.90 9.39 13.67
N ARG A 258 -12.06 9.01 14.22
CA ARG A 258 -13.31 8.86 13.48
C ARG A 258 -14.04 10.19 13.42
N LYS A 259 -14.70 10.46 12.29
CA LYS A 259 -15.61 11.62 12.17
C LYS A 259 -16.75 11.46 13.17
N ARG A 260 -16.86 12.37 14.13
CA ARG A 260 -18.06 12.48 14.96
C ARG A 260 -19.15 13.18 14.14
N LYS A 261 -20.40 12.70 14.20
CA LYS A 261 -21.50 13.50 13.71
C LYS A 261 -21.56 14.78 14.55
N HIS A 262 -21.50 15.95 13.93
CA HIS A 262 -22.00 17.16 14.55
C HIS A 262 -23.49 16.94 14.85
N GLY A 263 -23.80 16.65 16.11
CA GLY A 263 -25.13 16.88 16.62
C GLY A 263 -25.41 18.36 16.41
N SER A 264 -26.63 18.68 15.98
CA SER A 264 -27.13 20.05 15.78
C SER A 264 -26.62 20.99 16.86
N SER A 265 -26.04 22.11 16.42
CA SER A 265 -25.69 23.24 17.26
C SER A 265 -26.94 23.75 17.96
N ASP A 266 -27.18 23.34 19.19
CA ASP A 266 -27.89 24.05 20.23
C ASP A 266 -27.82 23.19 21.49
N ASP A 267 -26.82 23.45 22.32
CA ASP A 267 -26.89 23.33 23.76
C ASP A 267 -25.53 23.72 24.36
N THR A 268 -25.36 25.03 24.53
CA THR A 268 -24.46 25.58 25.54
C THR A 268 -25.15 25.41 26.89
N ASN A 269 -24.50 24.73 27.82
CA ASN A 269 -24.77 24.54 29.24
C ASN A 269 -25.38 23.18 29.63
N ALA A 270 -24.49 22.25 30.00
CA ALA A 270 -24.70 21.43 31.19
C ALA A 270 -23.42 20.64 31.48
N LEU A 271 -22.59 21.13 32.37
CA LEU A 271 -21.73 20.34 33.24
C LEU A 271 -22.66 19.51 34.11
N GLY A 272 -22.65 18.20 33.97
CA GLY A 272 -23.39 17.31 34.81
C GLY A 272 -23.71 15.97 34.16
N GLU A 273 -22.97 14.96 34.57
CA GLU A 273 -23.41 13.55 34.64
C GLU A 273 -24.21 12.97 33.49
N ARG A 274 -23.54 12.25 32.56
CA ARG A 274 -24.13 11.07 31.91
C ARG A 274 -23.04 10.03 31.64
N TYR A 275 -22.69 9.26 32.61
CA TYR A 275 -22.32 7.86 32.42
C TYR A 275 -23.63 7.07 32.29
N GLY A 276 -23.96 6.63 31.09
CA GLY A 276 -25.11 5.76 30.85
C GLY A 276 -25.63 5.93 29.44
N GLU A 277 -25.58 4.86 28.63
CA GLU A 277 -26.28 4.68 27.34
C GLU A 277 -25.63 5.23 26.05
N GLY A 278 -24.30 5.18 25.92
CA GLY A 278 -23.62 5.44 24.63
C GLY A 278 -23.41 4.19 23.74
N GLY A 279 -23.81 3.01 24.16
CA GLY A 279 -23.52 1.76 23.47
C GLY A 279 -24.21 1.58 22.11
N ASP A 280 -25.39 2.13 21.94
CA ASP A 280 -26.23 1.85 20.77
C ASP A 280 -25.89 2.79 19.58
N GLU A 281 -25.50 4.03 19.81
CA GLU A 281 -25.18 4.98 18.73
C GLU A 281 -23.84 4.68 18.06
N GLU A 282 -22.82 4.29 18.82
CA GLU A 282 -21.50 3.95 18.28
C GLU A 282 -21.55 2.63 17.50
N GLY A 283 -22.34 1.67 17.97
CA GLY A 283 -22.61 0.42 17.26
C GLY A 283 -23.31 0.67 15.92
N ASP A 284 -24.31 1.53 15.88
CA ASP A 284 -25.04 1.88 14.65
C ASP A 284 -24.15 2.63 13.64
N GLU A 285 -23.28 3.56 14.08
CA GLU A 285 -22.34 4.25 13.17
C GLU A 285 -21.29 3.29 12.60
N ARG A 286 -20.77 2.37 13.39
CA ARG A 286 -19.85 1.32 12.90
C ARG A 286 -20.52 0.46 11.82
N VAL A 287 -21.75 0.03 12.03
CA VAL A 287 -22.52 -0.74 11.04
C VAL A 287 -22.70 0.05 9.75
N ARG A 288 -23.00 1.35 9.84
CA ARG A 288 -23.15 2.23 8.66
C ARG A 288 -21.82 2.39 7.90
N ILE A 289 -20.69 2.54 8.62
CA ILE A 289 -19.36 2.60 8.02
C ILE A 289 -19.07 1.29 7.28
N LEU A 290 -19.24 0.15 7.93
CA LEU A 290 -18.96 -1.15 7.32
C LEU A 290 -19.85 -1.41 6.10
N ARG A 291 -21.11 -0.97 6.11
CA ARG A 291 -21.99 -1.03 4.92
C ARG A 291 -21.43 -0.21 3.76
N ARG A 292 -21.05 1.05 3.99
CA ARG A 292 -20.45 1.92 2.95
C ARG A 292 -19.14 1.33 2.39
N VAL A 293 -18.33 0.76 3.27
CA VAL A 293 -17.06 0.11 2.87
C VAL A 293 -17.33 -1.11 2.01
N ASN A 294 -18.29 -1.96 2.39
CA ASN A 294 -18.66 -3.14 1.62
C ASN A 294 -19.23 -2.75 0.24
N GLU A 295 -20.12 -1.75 0.18
CA GLU A 295 -20.61 -1.22 -1.10
C GLU A 295 -19.49 -0.68 -2.00
N LEU A 296 -18.47 -0.02 -1.41
CA LEU A 296 -17.30 0.48 -2.14
C LEU A 296 -16.48 -0.66 -2.73
N VAL A 297 -16.24 -1.70 -1.93
CA VAL A 297 -15.50 -2.91 -2.34
C VAL A 297 -16.27 -3.68 -3.42
N ASP A 298 -17.56 -3.89 -3.23
CA ASP A 298 -18.40 -4.62 -4.20
C ASP A 298 -18.43 -3.91 -5.57
N LYS A 299 -18.52 -2.57 -5.57
CA LYS A 299 -18.47 -1.77 -6.79
C LYS A 299 -17.12 -1.83 -7.52
N SER A 300 -16.02 -2.07 -6.81
CA SER A 300 -14.69 -2.14 -7.40
C SER A 300 -14.40 -3.45 -8.14
N GLY A 301 -15.19 -4.50 -7.88
CA GLY A 301 -14.97 -5.86 -8.39
C GLY A 301 -13.98 -6.67 -7.55
N LEU A 302 -13.77 -7.91 -7.95
CA LEU A 302 -12.90 -8.85 -7.23
C LEU A 302 -11.45 -8.37 -7.23
N PHE A 303 -10.82 -8.42 -6.07
CA PHE A 303 -9.40 -8.16 -5.93
C PHE A 303 -8.59 -9.29 -6.56
N VAL A 304 -7.66 -8.91 -7.42
CA VAL A 304 -6.69 -9.84 -8.02
C VAL A 304 -5.32 -9.59 -7.40
N ALA A 305 -4.90 -10.51 -6.56
CA ALA A 305 -3.59 -10.45 -5.91
C ALA A 305 -2.46 -10.44 -6.96
N ARG A 306 -1.44 -9.66 -6.70
CA ARG A 306 -0.23 -9.63 -7.51
C ARG A 306 0.50 -10.97 -7.39
N ILE A 307 0.83 -11.56 -8.53
CA ILE A 307 1.70 -12.74 -8.57
C ILE A 307 3.16 -12.25 -8.45
N SER A 308 3.94 -12.90 -7.60
CA SER A 308 5.36 -12.55 -7.44
C SER A 308 6.13 -12.67 -8.76
N ASP A 309 7.16 -11.86 -8.94
CA ASP A 309 7.97 -11.92 -10.17
C ASP A 309 8.64 -13.30 -10.36
N LYS A 310 8.93 -14.01 -9.27
CA LYS A 310 9.44 -15.38 -9.27
C LYS A 310 8.39 -16.37 -9.83
N GLU A 311 7.16 -16.24 -9.40
CA GLU A 311 6.04 -17.06 -9.91
C GLU A 311 5.71 -16.71 -11.36
N LYS A 312 5.76 -15.44 -11.75
CA LYS A 312 5.60 -15.03 -13.16
C LYS A 312 6.68 -15.64 -14.05
N GLN A 313 7.94 -15.62 -13.60
CA GLN A 313 9.05 -16.25 -14.33
C GLN A 313 8.87 -17.77 -14.43
N ALA A 314 8.45 -18.42 -13.33
CA ALA A 314 8.14 -19.84 -13.32
C ALA A 314 7.01 -20.19 -14.32
N PHE A 315 5.93 -19.41 -14.29
CA PHE A 315 4.81 -19.57 -15.21
C PHE A 315 5.19 -19.35 -16.67
N GLN A 316 6.01 -18.31 -16.96
CA GLN A 316 6.53 -18.08 -18.31
C GLN A 316 7.41 -19.21 -18.79
N LYS A 317 8.28 -19.74 -17.92
CA LYS A 317 9.15 -20.88 -18.24
C LYS A 317 8.33 -22.14 -18.54
N THR A 318 7.29 -22.42 -17.73
CA THR A 318 6.37 -23.53 -17.96
C THR A 318 5.63 -23.38 -19.28
N LYS A 319 5.17 -22.15 -19.61
CA LYS A 319 4.48 -21.85 -20.87
C LYS A 319 5.40 -22.02 -22.09
N GLN A 320 6.68 -21.64 -21.96
CA GLN A 320 7.68 -21.86 -23.00
C GLN A 320 7.97 -23.35 -23.21
N ILE A 321 8.10 -24.14 -22.13
CA ILE A 321 8.30 -25.58 -22.19
C ILE A 321 7.08 -26.26 -22.86
N ALA A 322 5.87 -25.88 -22.48
CA ALA A 322 4.63 -26.41 -23.06
C ALA A 322 4.49 -26.05 -24.56
N LYS A 323 4.93 -24.84 -24.97
CA LYS A 323 4.96 -24.44 -26.38
C LYS A 323 5.98 -25.28 -27.17
N ALA A 324 7.19 -25.41 -26.63
CA ALA A 324 8.23 -26.23 -27.28
C ALA A 324 7.81 -27.72 -27.41
N ALA A 325 7.12 -28.26 -26.39
CA ALA A 325 6.59 -29.63 -26.44
C ALA A 325 5.49 -29.80 -27.50
N LYS A 326 4.65 -28.79 -27.72
CA LYS A 326 3.64 -28.78 -28.79
C LYS A 326 4.25 -28.69 -30.19
N GLU A 327 5.34 -27.94 -30.34
CA GLU A 327 6.08 -27.79 -31.60
C GLU A 327 6.92 -29.02 -31.91
N ALA A 328 7.30 -29.80 -30.92
CA ALA A 328 8.06 -31.04 -31.07
C ALA A 328 7.21 -32.30 -31.37
N THR A 329 5.88 -32.22 -31.29
CA THR A 329 5.00 -33.33 -31.68
C THR A 329 4.93 -33.40 -33.18
N PRO A 330 5.33 -34.52 -33.83
CA PRO A 330 5.25 -34.68 -35.27
C PRO A 330 3.77 -34.57 -35.71
N PRO A 331 3.52 -34.05 -36.91
CA PRO A 331 2.17 -33.97 -37.45
C PRO A 331 1.53 -35.36 -37.49
N PRO A 332 0.22 -35.49 -37.27
CA PRO A 332 -0.45 -36.75 -37.36
C PRO A 332 -0.23 -37.38 -38.77
N PRO A 333 -0.04 -38.72 -38.86
CA PRO A 333 0.13 -39.34 -40.17
C PRO A 333 -1.07 -39.02 -41.06
N PRO A 334 -0.86 -38.83 -42.38
CA PRO A 334 -1.96 -38.55 -43.29
C PRO A 334 -2.98 -39.71 -43.26
N PRO A 335 -4.24 -39.42 -43.45
CA PRO A 335 -5.28 -40.42 -43.45
C PRO A 335 -4.98 -41.46 -44.55
N PRO A 336 -5.27 -42.74 -44.35
CA PRO A 336 -5.02 -43.79 -45.34
C PRO A 336 -5.73 -43.47 -46.65
N THR A 337 -4.99 -43.43 -47.73
CA THR A 337 -5.51 -43.24 -49.10
C THR A 337 -6.39 -44.42 -49.42
N LEU A 338 -7.67 -44.18 -49.59
CA LEU A 338 -8.60 -45.16 -50.12
C LEU A 338 -8.17 -45.50 -51.57
N ILE A 339 -7.58 -46.67 -51.78
CA ILE A 339 -7.30 -47.21 -53.09
C ILE A 339 -8.69 -47.64 -53.64
N SER A 340 -9.20 -46.86 -54.58
CA SER A 340 -10.36 -47.26 -55.37
C SER A 340 -9.94 -48.39 -56.31
N THR A 341 -10.32 -49.60 -55.97
CA THR A 341 -10.27 -50.72 -56.93
C THR A 341 -11.37 -50.48 -57.95
N SER A 342 -10.96 -50.04 -59.15
CA SER A 342 -11.87 -50.08 -60.31
C SER A 342 -11.96 -51.53 -60.82
N GLU A 343 -13.06 -52.15 -60.50
CA GLU A 343 -13.43 -53.41 -61.19
C GLU A 343 -13.79 -53.06 -62.65
N SER A 344 -12.95 -53.54 -63.57
CA SER A 344 -13.20 -53.57 -64.98
C SER A 344 -14.13 -54.74 -65.30
N ASN A 345 -15.39 -54.47 -65.53
CA ASN A 345 -16.32 -55.45 -66.14
C ASN A 345 -15.94 -55.65 -67.61
N ASN A 346 -15.29 -56.77 -67.91
CA ASN A 346 -15.24 -57.32 -69.28
C ASN A 346 -16.48 -58.15 -69.47
N ALA A 347 -17.36 -57.67 -70.32
CA ALA A 347 -18.42 -58.48 -70.90
C ALA A 347 -17.80 -59.27 -72.09
N GLU A 348 -17.71 -60.59 -71.95
CA GLU A 348 -17.53 -61.47 -73.13
C GLU A 348 -18.86 -62.11 -73.50
N ASP A 349 -19.16 -61.83 -74.80
CA ASP A 349 -20.16 -62.53 -75.59
C ASP A 349 -19.90 -64.06 -75.64
N VAL A 350 -20.91 -64.87 -75.40
CA VAL A 350 -20.97 -66.21 -75.91
C VAL A 350 -22.31 -66.46 -76.58
N GLN A 351 -22.20 -66.54 -77.92
CA GLN A 351 -23.28 -67.01 -78.76
C GLN A 351 -23.50 -68.55 -78.61
N ASN A 352 -24.73 -68.89 -78.65
CA ASN A 352 -25.44 -70.05 -79.28
C ASN A 352 -24.63 -71.36 -79.48
N VAL A 353 -25.27 -72.47 -79.12
CA VAL A 353 -25.81 -73.50 -80.10
C VAL A 353 -26.53 -74.63 -79.32
N GLN A 354 -27.75 -74.89 -79.80
CA GLN A 354 -28.66 -76.04 -79.59
C GLN A 354 -29.28 -76.32 -78.25
#